data_5581726236ba9511d19135963a490250
#
_entry.id   5581726236ba9511d19135963a490250
#
_cell.length_a   1.000
_cell.length_b   1.000
_cell.length_c   1.000
_cell.angle_alpha   90.00
_cell.angle_beta   90.00
_cell.angle_gamma   90.00
#
_symmetry.space_group_name_H-M   'P 1'
#
loop_
_entity.id
_entity.type
_entity.pdbx_description
1 polymer ?
#
loop_
_entity_poly.entity_id
_entity_poly.type
_entity_poly.pdbx_seq_one_letter_code
_entity_poly.pdbx_strand_id
1 'polypeptide(L)'
;MPKRGYHHGNLKEALIEAALVLIREKGPTGFTLSEAAKRAGVTPAAVYRHFDGREDLIAEAALQGYHMFADLMEHAYRDGQPSALAAFEATGRAYLAFARVHPGHYIAMFESGISVNRTTELSHASQRARSVHRLPNRA
;
A
#
# COMPACT_ATOMS: atom_id res chain seq x y z
N MET A 1 -15.47 1.19 25.70
CA MET A 1 -15.07 0.96 24.90
C MET A 1 -14.04 0.05 24.81
N PRO A 2 -14.32 -0.84 24.69
CA PRO A 2 -13.41 -1.87 24.74
C PRO A 2 -12.37 -1.74 23.72
N LYS A 3 -12.62 -1.07 22.73
CA LYS A 3 -11.75 -1.02 21.81
C LYS A 3 -10.61 -0.31 22.04
N ARG A 4 -10.58 0.44 22.93
CA ARG A 4 -9.55 1.19 23.15
C ARG A 4 -8.40 0.43 23.48
N GLY A 5 -8.49 -0.51 24.25
CA GLY A 5 -7.38 -1.23 24.70
C GLY A 5 -6.62 -1.87 23.63
N TYR A 6 -7.25 -2.31 22.56
CA TYR A 6 -6.49 -2.93 21.71
C TYR A 6 -5.94 -2.12 20.69
N HIS A 7 -6.07 -0.90 20.77
CA HIS A 7 -5.46 -0.05 19.89
C HIS A 7 -3.98 0.00 20.11
N HIS A 8 -3.46 -0.46 21.21
CA HIS A 8 -2.09 -0.47 21.40
C HIS A 8 -1.43 -1.27 20.34
N GLY A 9 -1.85 -2.45 20.04
CA GLY A 9 -1.25 -3.26 19.07
C GLY A 9 -1.67 -2.88 17.69
N ASN A 10 -2.78 -2.18 17.55
CA ASN A 10 -3.35 -1.87 16.26
C ASN A 10 -3.31 -0.42 15.88
N LEU A 11 -2.55 0.38 16.59
CA LEU A 11 -2.50 1.81 16.30
C LEU A 11 -2.04 2.07 14.88
N LYS A 12 -0.97 1.42 14.48
CA LYS A 12 -0.43 1.62 13.15
C LYS A 12 -1.44 1.20 12.10
N GLU A 13 -2.08 0.06 12.30
CA GLU A 13 -3.07 -0.42 11.35
C GLU A 13 -4.26 0.53 11.26
N ALA A 14 -4.72 1.03 12.39
CA ALA A 14 -5.85 1.95 12.40
C ALA A 14 -5.50 3.24 11.67
N LEU A 15 -4.27 3.70 11.82
CA LEU A 15 -3.83 4.91 11.15
C LEU A 15 -3.71 4.69 9.65
N ILE A 16 -3.20 3.54 9.24
CA ILE A 16 -3.10 3.25 7.81
C ILE A 16 -4.50 3.19 7.20
N GLU A 17 -5.45 2.55 7.89
CA GLU A 17 -6.81 2.49 7.38
C GLU A 17 -7.42 3.89 7.25
N ALA A 18 -7.20 4.73 8.24
CA ALA A 18 -7.69 6.10 8.20
C ALA A 18 -7.06 6.86 7.04
N ALA A 19 -5.76 6.66 6.83
CA ALA A 19 -5.06 7.33 5.76
C ALA A 19 -5.58 6.89 4.39
N LEU A 20 -5.86 5.60 4.22
CA LEU A 20 -6.38 5.10 2.95
C LEU A 20 -7.70 5.76 2.58
N VAL A 21 -8.56 5.95 3.56
CA VAL A 21 -9.83 6.62 3.30
C VAL A 21 -9.60 8.09 2.96
N LEU A 22 -8.72 8.76 3.72
CA LEU A 22 -8.46 10.19 3.47
C LEU A 22 -7.77 10.40 2.13
N ILE A 23 -6.88 9.50 1.73
CA ILE A 23 -6.23 9.57 0.45
C ILE A 23 -7.28 9.50 -0.67
N ARG A 24 -8.24 8.60 -0.54
CA ARG A 24 -9.30 8.51 -1.54
C ARG A 24 -10.16 9.76 -1.58
N GLU A 25 -10.49 10.29 -0.42
CA GLU A 25 -11.39 11.44 -0.36
C GLU A 25 -10.75 12.76 -0.72
N LYS A 26 -9.51 12.94 -0.30
CA LYS A 26 -8.86 14.23 -0.41
C LYS A 26 -7.55 14.23 -1.19
N GLY A 27 -7.11 13.09 -1.61
CA GLY A 27 -5.81 12.97 -2.29
C GLY A 27 -4.67 12.83 -1.29
N PRO A 28 -3.50 12.44 -1.77
CA PRO A 28 -2.37 12.15 -0.88
C PRO A 28 -1.79 13.37 -0.18
N THR A 29 -2.07 14.57 -0.67
CA THR A 29 -1.57 15.76 -0.02
C THR A 29 -2.70 16.56 0.65
N GLY A 30 -3.91 16.04 0.62
CA GLY A 30 -5.07 16.78 1.11
C GLY A 30 -5.46 16.56 2.54
N PHE A 31 -4.67 15.82 3.30
CA PHE A 31 -5.00 15.56 4.70
C PHE A 31 -3.79 15.75 5.59
N THR A 32 -4.00 15.80 6.89
CA THR A 32 -2.93 15.96 7.86
C THR A 32 -2.86 14.74 8.76
N LEU A 33 -1.74 14.58 9.47
CA LEU A 33 -1.63 13.51 10.44
C LEU A 33 -2.70 13.67 11.52
N SER A 34 -3.02 14.90 11.89
CA SER A 34 -4.05 15.13 12.90
C SER A 34 -5.41 14.64 12.43
N GLU A 35 -5.72 14.84 11.16
CA GLU A 35 -6.97 14.32 10.62
C GLU A 35 -6.99 12.80 10.63
N ALA A 36 -5.87 12.18 10.30
CA ALA A 36 -5.78 10.73 10.33
C ALA A 36 -5.94 10.21 11.76
N ALA A 37 -5.32 10.89 12.71
CA ALA A 37 -5.45 10.51 14.12
C ALA A 37 -6.90 10.59 14.57
N LYS A 38 -7.56 11.69 14.23
CA LYS A 38 -8.93 11.90 14.63
C LYS A 38 -9.83 10.81 14.04
N ARG A 39 -9.62 10.51 12.78
CA ARG A 39 -10.42 9.48 12.12
C ARG A 39 -10.17 8.11 12.69
N ALA A 40 -8.93 7.84 13.09
CA ALA A 40 -8.57 6.57 13.68
C ALA A 40 -8.98 6.45 15.15
N GLY A 41 -9.39 7.56 15.75
CA GLY A 41 -9.78 7.53 17.15
C GLY A 41 -8.63 7.54 18.11
N VAL A 42 -7.49 8.09 17.72
CA VAL A 42 -6.30 8.14 18.58
C VAL A 42 -5.85 9.58 18.73
N THR A 43 -5.02 9.84 19.73
CA THR A 43 -4.57 11.20 19.96
C THR A 43 -3.44 11.55 19.01
N PRO A 44 -3.31 12.82 18.63
CA PRO A 44 -2.20 13.21 17.78
C PRO A 44 -0.85 12.92 18.42
N ALA A 45 -0.75 13.04 19.75
CA ALA A 45 0.51 12.74 20.42
C ALA A 45 0.94 11.28 20.18
N ALA A 46 -0.01 10.37 20.21
CA ALA A 46 0.31 8.97 19.95
C ALA A 46 0.82 8.79 18.53
N VAL A 47 0.22 9.51 17.59
CA VAL A 47 0.61 9.40 16.19
C VAL A 47 2.02 9.92 15.97
N TYR A 48 2.34 11.07 16.57
CA TYR A 48 3.65 11.66 16.36
C TYR A 48 4.78 10.88 17.02
N ARG A 49 4.46 9.90 17.85
CA ARG A 49 5.51 9.03 18.35
C ARG A 49 5.93 8.02 17.29
N HIS A 50 5.08 7.74 16.30
CA HIS A 50 5.37 6.74 15.30
C HIS A 50 5.62 7.30 13.91
N PHE A 51 5.14 8.49 13.63
CA PHE A 51 5.25 9.09 12.30
C PHE A 51 5.71 10.53 12.43
N ASP A 52 6.69 10.91 11.63
CA ASP A 52 7.17 12.28 11.64
C ASP A 52 6.26 13.20 10.84
N GLY A 53 5.58 12.68 9.88
CA GLY A 53 4.73 13.49 9.04
C GLY A 53 3.81 12.63 8.22
N ARG A 54 2.95 13.29 7.45
CA ARG A 54 2.00 12.60 6.59
C ARG A 54 2.69 11.65 5.64
N GLU A 55 3.86 12.03 5.15
CA GLU A 55 4.55 11.19 4.18
C GLU A 55 4.98 9.85 4.73
N ASP A 56 5.32 9.79 6.02
CA ASP A 56 5.65 8.51 6.61
C ASP A 56 4.44 7.59 6.59
N LEU A 57 3.27 8.15 6.82
CA LEU A 57 2.05 7.35 6.84
C LEU A 57 1.69 6.90 5.44
N ILE A 58 1.87 7.77 4.44
CA ILE A 58 1.63 7.41 3.06
C ILE A 58 2.60 6.29 2.64
N ALA A 59 3.86 6.38 3.09
CA ALA A 59 4.84 5.35 2.76
C ALA A 59 4.44 4.00 3.35
N GLU A 60 3.85 3.97 4.54
CA GLU A 60 3.38 2.71 5.12
C GLU A 60 2.21 2.16 4.32
N ALA A 61 1.31 3.01 3.87
CA ALA A 61 0.20 2.58 3.03
C ALA A 61 0.72 2.04 1.70
N ALA A 62 1.73 2.68 1.13
CA ALA A 62 2.33 2.23 -0.11
C ALA A 62 3.03 0.88 0.07
N LEU A 63 3.72 0.69 1.19
CA LEU A 63 4.39 -0.57 1.48
C LEU A 63 3.37 -1.70 1.55
N GLN A 64 2.28 -1.47 2.26
CA GLN A 64 1.23 -2.45 2.36
C GLN A 64 0.66 -2.76 0.98
N GLY A 65 0.46 -1.71 0.18
CA GLY A 65 -0.06 -1.87 -1.17
C GLY A 65 0.85 -2.66 -2.08
N TYR A 66 2.17 -2.42 -1.99
CA TYR A 66 3.12 -3.16 -2.83
C TYR A 66 3.14 -4.64 -2.47
N HIS A 67 3.02 -4.98 -1.18
CA HIS A 67 2.96 -6.38 -0.80
C HIS A 67 1.69 -7.04 -1.35
N MET A 68 0.57 -6.37 -1.24
CA MET A 68 -0.69 -6.90 -1.75
C MET A 68 -0.63 -7.05 -3.27
N PHE A 69 -0.06 -6.04 -3.91
CA PHE A 69 0.01 -6.01 -5.36
C PHE A 69 0.95 -7.11 -5.87
N ALA A 70 2.08 -7.32 -5.22
CA ALA A 70 3.00 -8.38 -5.62
C ALA A 70 2.35 -9.75 -5.49
N ASP A 71 1.64 -9.99 -4.38
CA ASP A 71 0.95 -11.26 -4.21
C ASP A 71 -0.08 -11.47 -5.32
N LEU A 72 -0.81 -10.43 -5.64
CA LEU A 72 -1.84 -10.52 -6.66
C LEU A 72 -1.22 -10.78 -8.03
N MET A 73 -0.14 -10.10 -8.35
CA MET A 73 0.51 -10.26 -9.64
C MET A 73 1.12 -11.65 -9.77
N GLU A 74 1.74 -12.15 -8.70
CA GLU A 74 2.32 -13.49 -8.74
C GLU A 74 1.24 -14.53 -8.97
N HIS A 75 0.11 -14.36 -8.30
CA HIS A 75 -0.98 -15.29 -8.44
C HIS A 75 -1.55 -15.24 -9.88
N ALA A 76 -1.70 -14.04 -10.42
CA ALA A 76 -2.26 -13.89 -11.76
C ALA A 76 -1.30 -14.40 -12.83
N TYR A 77 0.01 -14.24 -12.62
CA TYR A 77 0.97 -14.62 -13.62
C TYR A 77 1.16 -16.14 -13.71
N ARG A 78 1.09 -16.82 -12.58
CA ARG A 78 1.13 -18.29 -12.55
C ARG A 78 2.28 -18.88 -13.35
N ASP A 79 3.48 -18.31 -13.15
CA ASP A 79 4.68 -18.78 -13.82
C ASP A 79 4.55 -18.83 -15.34
N GLY A 80 3.78 -17.93 -15.90
CA GLY A 80 3.62 -17.89 -17.35
C GLY A 80 2.69 -18.92 -17.92
N GLN A 81 1.85 -19.51 -17.06
CA GLN A 81 0.93 -20.55 -17.51
C GLN A 81 -0.45 -19.98 -17.78
N PRO A 82 -1.20 -20.54 -18.72
CA PRO A 82 -0.85 -21.65 -19.60
C PRO A 82 0.05 -21.20 -20.75
N SER A 83 0.18 -19.91 -20.96
CA SER A 83 1.08 -19.39 -21.97
C SER A 83 1.55 -18.03 -21.51
N ALA A 84 2.62 -17.54 -22.09
CA ALA A 84 3.14 -16.22 -21.74
C ALA A 84 2.10 -15.14 -22.02
N LEU A 85 1.40 -15.24 -23.14
CA LEU A 85 0.41 -14.24 -23.48
C LEU A 85 -0.76 -14.26 -22.48
N ALA A 86 -1.27 -15.45 -22.16
CA ALA A 86 -2.38 -15.54 -21.22
C ALA A 86 -1.98 -15.04 -19.85
N ALA A 87 -0.75 -15.33 -19.43
CA ALA A 87 -0.25 -14.86 -18.15
C ALA A 87 -0.15 -13.34 -18.13
N PHE A 88 0.36 -12.77 -19.21
CA PHE A 88 0.49 -11.33 -19.31
C PHE A 88 -0.89 -10.65 -19.26
N GLU A 89 -1.85 -11.20 -19.98
CA GLU A 89 -3.20 -10.65 -19.99
C GLU A 89 -3.83 -10.74 -18.60
N ALA A 90 -3.58 -11.84 -17.90
CA ALA A 90 -4.11 -12.01 -16.55
C ALA A 90 -3.55 -10.96 -15.60
N THR A 91 -2.26 -10.65 -15.72
CA THR A 91 -1.67 -9.63 -14.85
C THR A 91 -2.22 -8.26 -15.20
N GLY A 92 -2.52 -8.00 -16.48
CA GLY A 92 -3.13 -6.73 -16.86
C GLY A 92 -4.50 -6.54 -16.23
N ARG A 93 -5.31 -7.60 -16.26
CA ARG A 93 -6.62 -7.55 -15.64
C ARG A 93 -6.51 -7.38 -14.13
N ALA A 94 -5.54 -8.07 -13.51
CA ALA A 94 -5.34 -7.98 -12.08
C ALA A 94 -4.90 -6.58 -11.68
N TYR A 95 -4.05 -5.96 -12.48
CA TYR A 95 -3.60 -4.60 -12.24
C TYR A 95 -4.80 -3.64 -12.21
N LEU A 96 -5.66 -3.73 -13.20
CA LEU A 96 -6.83 -2.86 -13.27
C LEU A 96 -7.79 -3.13 -12.12
N ALA A 97 -7.95 -4.39 -11.76
CA ALA A 97 -8.81 -4.75 -10.64
C ALA A 97 -8.25 -4.18 -9.33
N PHE A 98 -6.93 -4.24 -9.15
CA PHE A 98 -6.31 -3.71 -7.95
C PHE A 98 -6.59 -2.22 -7.82
N ALA A 99 -6.42 -1.46 -8.90
CA ALA A 99 -6.66 -0.02 -8.86
C ALA A 99 -8.12 0.28 -8.51
N ARG A 100 -9.03 -0.54 -9.02
CA ARG A 100 -10.44 -0.32 -8.76
C ARG A 100 -10.87 -0.71 -7.35
N VAL A 101 -10.34 -1.82 -6.86
CA VAL A 101 -10.75 -2.33 -5.57
C VAL A 101 -9.99 -1.68 -4.41
N HIS A 102 -8.74 -1.31 -4.64
CA HIS A 102 -7.90 -0.72 -3.61
C HIS A 102 -7.38 0.66 -4.04
N PRO A 103 -8.27 1.61 -4.29
CA PRO A 103 -7.84 2.92 -4.82
C PRO A 103 -6.94 3.70 -3.88
N GLY A 104 -7.14 3.60 -2.57
CA GLY A 104 -6.28 4.30 -1.62
C GLY A 104 -4.85 3.79 -1.70
N HIS A 105 -4.68 2.49 -1.73
CA HIS A 105 -3.36 1.89 -1.88
C HIS A 105 -2.75 2.28 -3.23
N TYR A 106 -3.55 2.21 -4.29
CA TYR A 106 -3.06 2.54 -5.62
C TYR A 106 -2.52 3.97 -5.67
N ILE A 107 -3.23 4.92 -5.11
CA ILE A 107 -2.80 6.31 -5.07
C ILE A 107 -1.52 6.46 -4.26
N ALA A 108 -1.44 5.80 -3.10
CA ALA A 108 -0.25 5.87 -2.27
C ALA A 108 0.97 5.31 -3.00
N MET A 109 0.78 4.23 -3.73
CA MET A 109 1.88 3.56 -4.42
C MET A 109 2.34 4.33 -5.65
N PHE A 110 1.41 4.80 -6.46
CA PHE A 110 1.74 5.29 -7.79
C PHE A 110 1.48 6.77 -8.03
N GLU A 111 0.69 7.40 -7.20
CA GLU A 111 0.31 8.79 -7.45
C GLU A 111 0.66 9.76 -6.33
N SER A 112 1.28 9.27 -5.28
CA SER A 112 1.58 10.14 -4.14
C SER A 112 2.90 10.89 -4.26
N GLY A 113 3.74 10.47 -5.16
CA GLY A 113 5.08 11.07 -5.26
C GLY A 113 6.07 10.52 -4.25
N ILE A 114 5.67 9.56 -3.42
CA ILE A 114 6.59 8.96 -2.47
C ILE A 114 7.65 8.17 -3.23
N SER A 115 8.91 8.38 -2.87
CA SER A 115 9.98 7.63 -3.49
C SER A 115 9.96 6.19 -3.02
N VAL A 116 10.07 5.25 -3.95
CA VAL A 116 10.14 3.84 -3.56
C VAL A 116 11.44 3.53 -2.86
N ASN A 117 12.41 4.44 -2.91
CA ASN A 117 13.66 4.24 -2.21
C ASN A 117 13.69 4.90 -0.83
N ARG A 118 12.54 5.40 -0.38
CA ARG A 118 12.47 6.08 0.90
C ARG A 118 12.92 5.19 2.05
N THR A 119 12.60 3.91 1.98
CA THR A 119 13.10 2.93 2.95
C THR A 119 13.54 1.69 2.20
N THR A 120 14.37 0.89 2.86
CA THR A 120 14.82 -0.37 2.28
C THR A 120 13.64 -1.31 2.07
N GLU A 121 12.72 -1.34 3.02
CA GLU A 121 11.56 -2.20 2.91
C GLU A 121 10.70 -1.83 1.71
N LEU A 122 10.47 -0.54 1.51
CA LEU A 122 9.64 -0.08 0.41
C LEU A 122 10.33 -0.39 -0.92
N SER A 123 11.64 -0.20 -0.98
CA SER A 123 12.39 -0.51 -2.18
C SER A 123 12.26 -1.98 -2.55
N HIS A 124 12.45 -2.86 -1.56
CA HIS A 124 12.35 -4.30 -1.82
C HIS A 124 10.94 -4.69 -2.25
N ALA A 125 9.92 -4.16 -1.59
CA ALA A 125 8.55 -4.51 -1.91
C ALA A 125 8.19 -4.05 -3.32
N SER A 126 8.61 -2.85 -3.71
CA SER A 126 8.30 -2.35 -5.03
C SER A 126 9.04 -3.14 -6.11
N GLN A 127 10.28 -3.55 -5.82
CA GLN A 127 11.03 -4.34 -6.77
C GLN A 127 10.40 -5.71 -6.96
N ARG A 128 9.95 -6.31 -5.88
CA ARG A 128 9.28 -7.60 -5.96
C ARG A 128 8.05 -7.51 -6.86
N ALA A 129 7.28 -6.45 -6.69
CA ALA A 129 6.08 -6.27 -7.49
C ALA A 129 6.40 -6.08 -8.97
N ARG A 130 7.46 -5.32 -9.24
CA ARG A 130 7.81 -5.05 -10.64
C ARG A 130 8.45 -6.23 -11.33
N SER A 131 9.02 -7.15 -10.59
CA SER A 131 9.75 -8.25 -11.21
C SER A 131 8.92 -9.47 -11.50
N VAL A 132 7.63 -9.44 -11.20
CA VAL A 132 6.78 -10.60 -11.42
C VAL A 132 6.79 -11.02 -12.89
N HIS A 133 6.79 -10.04 -13.80
CA HIS A 133 6.76 -10.37 -15.18
C HIS A 133 8.10 -10.81 -15.74
N ARG A 134 9.19 -10.65 -15.01
CA ARG A 134 10.43 -11.03 -15.48
C ARG A 134 10.52 -12.47 -15.37
N LEU A 135 10.68 -13.17 -16.42
CA LEU A 135 10.77 -14.55 -16.34
C LEU A 135 12.03 -14.94 -15.74
N PRO A 136 12.05 -15.92 -15.00
CA PRO A 136 13.18 -16.36 -14.36
C PRO A 136 13.99 -16.86 -15.47
N ASN A 137 15.18 -16.59 -15.39
CA ASN A 137 15.90 -16.99 -16.31
C ASN A 137 16.13 -18.29 -16.23
N ARG A 138 15.89 -19.05 -16.81
CA ARG A 138 15.97 -20.16 -16.60
C ARG A 138 16.63 -20.77 -17.32
N ALA A 139 16.96 -21.16 -17.09
CA ALA A 139 17.74 -21.71 -17.78
C ALA A 139 17.34 -22.65 -18.38
#